data_c49b7bb4eb73bb8b3888e36a47bdedd7
#
_entry.id   c49b7bb4eb73bb8b3888e36a47bdedd7
#
_cell.length_a   1.000
_cell.length_b   1.000
_cell.length_c   1.000
_cell.angle_alpha   90.00
_cell.angle_beta   90.00
_cell.angle_gamma   90.00
#
_symmetry.space_group_name_H-M   'P 1'
#
loop_
_entity.id
_entity.type
_entity.pdbx_description
1 polymer ?
#
loop_
_entity_poly.entity_id
_entity_poly.type
_entity_poly.pdbx_seq_one_letter_code
_entity_poly.pdbx_strand_id
1 'polypeptide(L)'
;MSVEGKGFWIWKVKDCEGGDPAKIVAAAQAAGFSHVMVKIADGQYAYNLDRNSNTDLLAPVVDALKTAGIAVWGWHYVYGYSPTSEAAIAVKRTTELGLDGYVIDAEIEYTQPGRVTAARTFMDRVRTGLPNLPMALSSYRIPSYHPQLPWKEFLDKVDYNMPQVYWEKAHNPEPQLRRTVKEFEAKTPFRPVIPTGPAYRAGSWGPSTDDTQVFCDTAKKLGLKAVNFFSCDECKRDLPKIWD
;
A
#
# COMPACT_ATOMS: atom_id res chain seq x y z
N MET A 1 4.18 -14.58 -6.98
CA MET A 1 2.71 -14.74 -7.05
C MET A 1 2.12 -13.45 -7.59
N SER A 2 1.10 -13.52 -8.46
CA SER A 2 0.33 -12.34 -8.86
C SER A 2 -0.57 -11.89 -7.69
N VAL A 3 -0.73 -10.56 -7.52
CA VAL A 3 -1.70 -10.02 -6.56
C VAL A 3 -3.07 -10.03 -7.23
N GLU A 4 -4.01 -10.76 -6.65
CA GLU A 4 -5.37 -10.90 -7.16
C GLU A 4 -6.39 -10.75 -6.04
N GLY A 5 -7.62 -10.33 -6.36
CA GLY A 5 -8.71 -10.23 -5.39
C GLY A 5 -8.73 -8.92 -4.60
N LYS A 6 -9.03 -8.99 -3.32
CA LYS A 6 -9.13 -7.82 -2.42
C LYS A 6 -7.99 -7.83 -1.42
N GLY A 7 -7.43 -6.65 -1.15
CA GLY A 7 -6.41 -6.44 -0.15
C GLY A 7 -6.71 -5.30 0.80
N PHE A 8 -5.95 -5.25 1.87
CA PHE A 8 -6.18 -4.30 2.94
C PHE A 8 -4.88 -3.78 3.53
N TRP A 9 -4.86 -2.49 3.87
CA TRP A 9 -3.70 -1.85 4.48
C TRP A 9 -3.85 -1.78 6.00
N ILE A 10 -2.79 -2.11 6.72
CA ILE A 10 -2.65 -1.91 8.16
C ILE A 10 -1.54 -0.88 8.39
N TRP A 11 -1.89 0.25 8.97
CA TRP A 11 -0.93 1.28 9.34
C TRP A 11 -0.33 0.97 10.71
N LYS A 12 -1.20 0.88 11.73
CA LYS A 12 -0.81 0.59 13.11
C LYS A 12 -1.41 -0.74 13.55
N VAL A 13 -0.58 -1.74 13.69
CA VAL A 13 -1.04 -3.09 14.08
C VAL A 13 -1.89 -3.08 15.34
N LYS A 14 -1.47 -2.34 16.37
CA LYS A 14 -2.19 -2.28 17.65
C LYS A 14 -3.61 -1.70 17.55
N ASP A 15 -3.88 -0.90 16.52
CA ASP A 15 -5.19 -0.28 16.31
C ASP A 15 -6.09 -1.13 15.39
N CYS A 16 -5.52 -2.18 14.73
CA CYS A 16 -6.24 -3.16 13.94
C CYS A 16 -6.53 -4.39 14.81
N GLU A 17 -7.80 -4.61 15.18
CA GLU A 17 -8.26 -5.71 16.06
C GLU A 17 -7.48 -5.80 17.41
N GLY A 18 -7.02 -4.64 17.93
CA GLY A 18 -6.20 -4.57 19.14
C GLY A 18 -4.82 -5.16 19.00
N GLY A 19 -4.35 -5.40 17.77
CA GLY A 19 -3.07 -6.05 17.48
C GLY A 19 -3.08 -7.56 17.69
N ASP A 20 -4.25 -8.17 17.89
CA ASP A 20 -4.41 -9.62 18.08
C ASP A 20 -4.31 -10.34 16.72
N PRO A 21 -3.27 -11.18 16.50
CA PRO A 21 -3.08 -11.85 15.22
C PRO A 21 -4.23 -12.74 14.79
N ALA A 22 -4.85 -13.45 15.73
CA ALA A 22 -5.97 -14.36 15.43
C ALA A 22 -7.22 -13.58 14.99
N LYS A 23 -7.49 -12.44 15.62
CA LYS A 23 -8.62 -11.58 15.26
C LYS A 23 -8.38 -10.88 13.91
N ILE A 24 -7.14 -10.45 13.62
CA ILE A 24 -6.78 -9.87 12.32
C ILE A 24 -6.99 -10.90 11.21
N VAL A 25 -6.56 -12.15 11.42
CA VAL A 25 -6.78 -13.24 10.47
C VAL A 25 -8.26 -13.51 10.27
N ALA A 26 -9.04 -13.63 11.35
CA ALA A 26 -10.47 -13.88 11.27
C ALA A 26 -11.22 -12.78 10.50
N ALA A 27 -10.87 -11.51 10.76
CA ALA A 27 -11.44 -10.38 10.06
C ALA A 27 -11.06 -10.38 8.56
N ALA A 28 -9.81 -10.68 8.22
CA ALA A 28 -9.35 -10.76 6.84
C ALA A 28 -10.06 -11.91 6.08
N GLN A 29 -10.23 -13.08 6.70
CA GLN A 29 -10.93 -14.21 6.12
C GLN A 29 -12.43 -13.91 5.93
N ALA A 30 -13.10 -13.33 6.94
CA ALA A 30 -14.52 -12.96 6.87
C ALA A 30 -14.77 -11.97 5.73
N ALA A 31 -13.86 -11.01 5.52
CA ALA A 31 -13.95 -10.04 4.42
C ALA A 31 -13.49 -10.62 3.06
N GLY A 32 -12.96 -11.83 2.99
CA GLY A 32 -12.48 -12.48 1.78
C GLY A 32 -11.23 -11.81 1.21
N PHE A 33 -10.32 -11.33 2.06
CA PHE A 33 -9.05 -10.75 1.62
C PHE A 33 -8.04 -11.83 1.24
N SER A 34 -7.41 -11.63 0.10
CA SER A 34 -6.35 -12.50 -0.42
C SER A 34 -4.96 -12.05 0.00
N HIS A 35 -4.81 -10.77 0.35
CA HIS A 35 -3.54 -10.18 0.75
C HIS A 35 -3.72 -8.99 1.71
N VAL A 36 -2.70 -8.73 2.50
CA VAL A 36 -2.65 -7.62 3.47
C VAL A 36 -1.34 -6.88 3.34
N MET A 37 -1.38 -5.54 3.35
CA MET A 37 -0.19 -4.69 3.38
C MET A 37 0.03 -4.14 4.78
N VAL A 38 1.16 -4.46 5.42
CA VAL A 38 1.51 -4.01 6.77
C VAL A 38 2.62 -2.97 6.73
N LYS A 39 2.51 -1.88 7.52
CA LYS A 39 3.57 -0.85 7.58
C LYS A 39 4.81 -1.40 8.27
N ILE A 40 5.89 -1.57 7.53
CA ILE A 40 7.15 -2.11 8.04
C ILE A 40 8.18 -1.05 8.42
N ALA A 41 8.11 0.11 7.76
CA ALA A 41 9.05 1.20 7.99
C ALA A 41 8.44 2.58 7.68
N ASP A 42 9.07 3.63 8.24
CA ASP A 42 8.78 5.03 8.01
C ASP A 42 10.13 5.76 7.88
N GLY A 43 10.46 6.27 6.70
CA GLY A 43 11.79 6.75 6.39
C GLY A 43 12.86 5.70 6.69
N GLN A 44 13.87 6.07 7.45
CA GLN A 44 14.97 5.16 7.80
C GLN A 44 14.71 4.28 9.04
N TYR A 45 13.50 4.31 9.59
CA TYR A 45 13.18 3.65 10.86
C TYR A 45 12.17 2.52 10.67
N ALA A 46 12.35 1.42 11.39
CA ALA A 46 11.35 0.37 11.47
C ALA A 46 10.06 0.88 12.13
N TYR A 47 8.92 0.39 11.66
CA TYR A 47 7.61 0.75 12.18
C TYR A 47 6.91 -0.46 12.82
N ASN A 48 5.84 -0.22 13.58
CA ASN A 48 5.13 -1.25 14.36
C ASN A 48 6.04 -2.03 15.32
N LEU A 49 6.95 -1.30 15.97
CA LEU A 49 7.75 -1.77 17.10
C LEU A 49 7.20 -1.16 18.39
N ASP A 50 7.01 -1.96 19.41
CA ASP A 50 6.85 -1.43 20.77
C ASP A 50 8.22 -1.03 21.31
N ARG A 51 8.46 0.28 21.36
CA ARG A 51 9.74 0.84 21.78
C ARG A 51 10.05 0.62 23.27
N ASN A 52 9.02 0.40 24.09
CA ASN A 52 9.20 0.20 25.53
C ASN A 52 9.69 -1.22 25.85
N SER A 53 9.13 -2.21 25.14
CA SER A 53 9.49 -3.63 25.30
C SER A 53 10.47 -4.13 24.25
N ASN A 54 10.81 -3.30 23.24
CA ASN A 54 11.57 -3.68 22.05
C ASN A 54 10.96 -4.90 21.32
N THR A 55 9.62 -5.00 21.38
CA THR A 55 8.88 -6.10 20.76
C THR A 55 8.46 -5.76 19.34
N ASP A 56 8.70 -6.67 18.41
CA ASP A 56 8.18 -6.57 17.06
C ASP A 56 6.71 -6.99 17.03
N LEU A 57 5.83 -6.02 16.73
CA LEU A 57 4.39 -6.26 16.65
C LEU A 57 3.96 -6.90 15.32
N LEU A 58 4.82 -6.86 14.30
CA LEU A 58 4.51 -7.38 12.97
C LEU A 58 4.74 -8.89 12.87
N ALA A 59 5.82 -9.42 13.44
CA ALA A 59 6.21 -10.81 13.24
C ALA A 59 5.05 -11.80 13.56
N PRO A 60 4.36 -11.72 14.71
CA PRO A 60 3.26 -12.65 14.99
C PRO A 60 2.06 -12.46 14.06
N VAL A 61 1.79 -11.26 13.57
CA VAL A 61 0.70 -10.98 12.63
C VAL A 61 1.03 -11.53 11.24
N VAL A 62 2.25 -11.33 10.77
CA VAL A 62 2.72 -11.86 9.49
C VAL A 62 2.66 -13.39 9.49
N ASP A 63 3.18 -14.03 10.53
CA ASP A 63 3.17 -15.49 10.66
C ASP A 63 1.74 -16.06 10.66
N ALA A 64 0.82 -15.43 11.39
CA ALA A 64 -0.58 -15.85 11.47
C ALA A 64 -1.29 -15.70 10.11
N LEU A 65 -1.13 -14.56 9.43
CA LEU A 65 -1.72 -14.32 8.10
C LEU A 65 -1.19 -15.32 7.06
N LYS A 66 0.12 -15.53 7.02
CA LYS A 66 0.74 -16.50 6.08
C LYS A 66 0.29 -17.94 6.37
N THR A 67 0.18 -18.32 7.63
CA THR A 67 -0.35 -19.64 8.04
C THR A 67 -1.80 -19.81 7.58
N ALA A 68 -2.57 -18.74 7.54
CA ALA A 68 -3.95 -18.73 7.04
C ALA A 68 -4.06 -18.65 5.50
N GLY A 69 -2.93 -18.67 4.78
CA GLY A 69 -2.88 -18.59 3.31
C GLY A 69 -3.11 -17.19 2.74
N ILE A 70 -3.02 -16.15 3.56
CA ILE A 70 -3.16 -14.74 3.16
C ILE A 70 -1.77 -14.19 2.87
N ALA A 71 -1.56 -13.66 1.66
CA ALA A 71 -0.27 -13.07 1.28
C ALA A 71 -0.01 -11.77 2.07
N VAL A 72 1.23 -11.56 2.54
CA VAL A 72 1.59 -10.39 3.32
C VAL A 72 2.66 -9.56 2.62
N TRP A 73 2.31 -8.32 2.31
CA TRP A 73 3.20 -7.32 1.72
C TRP A 73 3.59 -6.28 2.76
N GLY A 74 4.85 -5.84 2.71
CA GLY A 74 5.30 -4.74 3.56
C GLY A 74 5.19 -3.41 2.84
N TRP A 75 4.61 -2.38 3.48
CA TRP A 75 4.64 -1.04 2.92
C TRP A 75 5.48 -0.08 3.75
N HIS A 76 6.07 0.90 3.08
CA HIS A 76 7.07 1.79 3.62
C HIS A 76 6.88 3.20 3.08
N TYR A 77 6.59 4.17 3.95
CA TYR A 77 6.55 5.57 3.57
C TYR A 77 7.98 6.10 3.43
N VAL A 78 8.33 6.56 2.24
CA VAL A 78 9.69 6.99 1.89
C VAL A 78 9.75 8.50 1.65
N TYR A 79 10.78 9.15 2.18
CA TYR A 79 10.97 10.60 2.10
C TYR A 79 12.02 11.02 1.05
N GLY A 80 12.95 10.13 0.73
CA GLY A 80 14.08 10.44 -0.13
C GLY A 80 15.08 11.41 0.49
N TYR A 81 15.05 11.60 1.81
CA TYR A 81 16.06 12.38 2.53
C TYR A 81 17.32 11.56 2.82
N SER A 82 17.15 10.28 3.05
CA SER A 82 18.23 9.32 3.33
C SER A 82 18.05 8.04 2.51
N PRO A 83 18.09 8.11 1.16
CA PRO A 83 17.66 7.01 0.29
C PRO A 83 18.45 5.71 0.52
N THR A 84 19.70 5.80 0.95
CA THR A 84 20.51 4.63 1.30
C THR A 84 20.02 3.96 2.58
N SER A 85 19.73 4.73 3.63
CA SER A 85 19.23 4.20 4.91
C SER A 85 17.79 3.72 4.79
N GLU A 86 16.96 4.45 4.02
CA GLU A 86 15.58 4.03 3.70
C GLU A 86 15.59 2.68 2.95
N ALA A 87 16.47 2.51 1.98
CA ALA A 87 16.61 1.23 1.28
C ALA A 87 17.12 0.10 2.19
N ALA A 88 18.07 0.40 3.08
CA ALA A 88 18.61 -0.60 4.00
C ALA A 88 17.55 -1.14 4.96
N ILE A 89 16.71 -0.26 5.55
CA ILE A 89 15.62 -0.69 6.43
C ILE A 89 14.53 -1.45 5.66
N ALA A 90 14.22 -1.05 4.41
CA ALA A 90 13.29 -1.76 3.54
C ALA A 90 13.73 -3.21 3.32
N VAL A 91 14.97 -3.41 2.87
CA VAL A 91 15.54 -4.74 2.63
C VAL A 91 15.55 -5.56 3.92
N LYS A 92 16.07 -4.98 5.01
CA LYS A 92 16.15 -5.63 6.32
C LYS A 92 14.78 -6.14 6.78
N ARG A 93 13.79 -5.25 6.88
CA ARG A 93 12.46 -5.61 7.41
C ARG A 93 11.73 -6.61 6.52
N THR A 94 11.81 -6.44 5.20
CA THR A 94 11.19 -7.37 4.25
C THR A 94 11.76 -8.78 4.38
N THR A 95 13.08 -8.88 4.53
CA THR A 95 13.76 -10.19 4.67
C THR A 95 13.49 -10.82 6.04
N GLU A 96 13.60 -10.05 7.13
CA GLU A 96 13.37 -10.56 8.50
C GLU A 96 11.95 -11.11 8.67
N LEU A 97 10.96 -10.46 8.07
CA LEU A 97 9.55 -10.85 8.16
C LEU A 97 9.15 -11.87 7.09
N GLY A 98 10.03 -12.21 6.14
CA GLY A 98 9.72 -13.17 5.07
C GLY A 98 8.52 -12.77 4.23
N LEU A 99 8.42 -11.48 3.85
CA LEU A 99 7.25 -10.94 3.17
C LEU A 99 7.13 -11.44 1.72
N ASP A 100 5.90 -11.46 1.21
CA ASP A 100 5.57 -11.93 -0.13
C ASP A 100 5.69 -10.82 -1.19
N GLY A 101 5.83 -9.56 -0.75
CA GLY A 101 6.04 -8.40 -1.61
C GLY A 101 6.37 -7.13 -0.82
N TYR A 102 6.73 -6.08 -1.55
CA TYR A 102 7.11 -4.80 -0.97
C TYR A 102 6.45 -3.63 -1.71
N VAL A 103 5.89 -2.66 -0.97
CA VAL A 103 5.24 -1.47 -1.50
C VAL A 103 6.00 -0.22 -1.06
N ILE A 104 6.41 0.58 -2.04
CA ILE A 104 7.01 1.89 -1.85
C ILE A 104 5.89 2.92 -1.81
N ASP A 105 5.73 3.64 -0.71
CA ASP A 105 4.78 4.75 -0.60
C ASP A 105 5.53 6.08 -0.71
N ALA A 106 5.51 6.66 -1.92
CA ALA A 106 6.25 7.87 -2.28
C ALA A 106 5.29 9.01 -2.63
N GLU A 107 5.36 10.11 -1.87
CA GLU A 107 4.40 11.20 -1.96
C GLU A 107 5.05 12.58 -2.15
N ILE A 108 4.55 13.59 -1.43
CA ILE A 108 4.88 15.02 -1.63
C ILE A 108 6.38 15.31 -1.52
N GLU A 109 7.11 14.60 -0.69
CA GLU A 109 8.55 14.81 -0.52
C GLU A 109 9.32 14.50 -1.79
N TYR A 110 8.84 13.54 -2.57
CA TYR A 110 9.44 13.20 -3.86
C TYR A 110 9.12 14.19 -4.99
N THR A 111 8.27 15.17 -4.77
CA THR A 111 8.06 16.29 -5.73
C THR A 111 9.09 17.39 -5.59
N GLN A 112 9.96 17.34 -4.58
CA GLN A 112 10.98 18.36 -4.32
C GLN A 112 12.21 18.22 -5.26
N PRO A 113 12.98 19.28 -5.48
CA PRO A 113 14.23 19.23 -6.26
C PRO A 113 15.20 18.15 -5.75
N GLY A 114 15.92 17.50 -6.67
CA GLY A 114 16.92 16.47 -6.36
C GLY A 114 16.35 15.06 -6.11
N ARG A 115 15.04 14.88 -6.10
CA ARG A 115 14.41 13.59 -5.77
C ARG A 115 14.53 12.53 -6.86
N VAL A 116 14.82 12.90 -8.08
CA VAL A 116 15.16 11.95 -9.17
C VAL A 116 16.37 11.09 -8.79
N THR A 117 17.45 11.72 -8.31
CA THR A 117 18.65 10.99 -7.84
C THR A 117 18.37 10.15 -6.60
N ALA A 118 17.59 10.69 -5.67
CA ALA A 118 17.18 9.95 -4.47
C ALA A 118 16.37 8.70 -4.82
N ALA A 119 15.40 8.82 -5.74
CA ALA A 119 14.59 7.69 -6.21
C ALA A 119 15.46 6.61 -6.88
N ARG A 120 16.39 7.00 -7.76
CA ARG A 120 17.34 6.04 -8.38
C ARG A 120 18.16 5.31 -7.33
N THR A 121 18.80 6.05 -6.43
CA THR A 121 19.62 5.46 -5.36
C THR A 121 18.82 4.49 -4.50
N PHE A 122 17.62 4.89 -4.09
CA PHE A 122 16.73 4.05 -3.29
C PHE A 122 16.34 2.78 -4.04
N MET A 123 15.80 2.93 -5.25
CA MET A 123 15.27 1.80 -6.03
C MET A 123 16.36 0.81 -6.46
N ASP A 124 17.55 1.29 -6.84
CA ASP A 124 18.67 0.42 -7.20
C ASP A 124 19.10 -0.43 -6.01
N ARG A 125 19.19 0.17 -4.81
CA ARG A 125 19.56 -0.55 -3.60
C ARG A 125 18.50 -1.55 -3.15
N VAL A 126 17.22 -1.16 -3.17
CA VAL A 126 16.13 -2.06 -2.80
C VAL A 126 16.06 -3.23 -3.77
N ARG A 127 16.14 -2.98 -5.08
CA ARG A 127 16.08 -4.05 -6.08
C ARG A 127 17.31 -4.97 -6.03
N THR A 128 18.48 -4.42 -5.70
CA THR A 128 19.69 -5.24 -5.46
C THR A 128 19.53 -6.15 -4.24
N GLY A 129 18.95 -5.62 -3.15
CA GLY A 129 18.74 -6.41 -1.92
C GLY A 129 17.57 -7.41 -2.02
N LEU A 130 16.60 -7.15 -2.88
CA LEU A 130 15.37 -7.94 -3.07
C LEU A 130 15.13 -8.24 -4.57
N PRO A 131 16.05 -8.94 -5.25
CA PRO A 131 16.06 -9.03 -6.72
C PRO A 131 14.82 -9.70 -7.32
N ASN A 132 14.24 -10.67 -6.63
CA ASN A 132 13.13 -11.49 -7.12
C ASN A 132 11.79 -11.21 -6.41
N LEU A 133 11.79 -10.28 -5.44
CA LEU A 133 10.58 -9.97 -4.70
C LEU A 133 9.67 -9.07 -5.54
N PRO A 134 8.36 -9.38 -5.65
CA PRO A 134 7.40 -8.47 -6.27
C PRO A 134 7.34 -7.13 -5.53
N MET A 135 7.35 -6.03 -6.29
CA MET A 135 7.31 -4.68 -5.74
C MET A 135 6.21 -3.85 -6.38
N ALA A 136 5.68 -2.91 -5.62
CA ALA A 136 4.69 -1.95 -6.10
C ALA A 136 5.05 -0.52 -5.69
N LEU A 137 4.62 0.45 -6.50
CA LEU A 137 4.60 1.85 -6.16
C LEU A 137 3.21 2.26 -5.68
N SER A 138 3.09 2.77 -4.46
CA SER A 138 1.93 3.53 -3.99
C SER A 138 2.24 5.02 -4.08
N SER A 139 1.34 5.79 -4.68
CA SER A 139 1.45 7.23 -4.82
C SER A 139 0.14 7.84 -5.30
N TYR A 140 0.17 9.11 -5.69
CA TYR A 140 -0.97 9.87 -6.19
C TYR A 140 -1.73 9.19 -7.33
N ARG A 141 -3.06 9.27 -7.28
CA ARG A 141 -3.95 8.70 -8.31
C ARG A 141 -3.83 9.35 -9.69
N ILE A 142 -3.51 10.66 -9.74
CA ILE A 142 -3.49 11.44 -10.98
C ILE A 142 -2.06 11.96 -11.22
N PRO A 143 -1.23 11.23 -11.98
CA PRO A 143 0.18 11.60 -12.17
C PRO A 143 0.38 12.92 -12.90
N SER A 144 -0.58 13.38 -13.71
CA SER A 144 -0.49 14.69 -14.37
C SER A 144 -0.56 15.88 -13.40
N TYR A 145 -1.08 15.69 -12.18
CA TYR A 145 -1.09 16.72 -11.14
C TYR A 145 0.23 16.81 -10.38
N HIS A 146 1.08 15.80 -10.51
CA HIS A 146 2.38 15.69 -9.83
C HIS A 146 3.48 15.31 -10.82
N PRO A 147 3.72 16.14 -11.88
CA PRO A 147 4.71 15.81 -12.91
C PRO A 147 6.14 15.79 -12.38
N GLN A 148 6.42 16.43 -11.23
CA GLN A 148 7.72 16.50 -10.58
C GLN A 148 8.12 15.20 -9.86
N LEU A 149 7.13 14.33 -9.54
CA LEU A 149 7.44 13.05 -8.92
C LEU A 149 8.22 12.18 -9.92
N PRO A 150 9.31 11.52 -9.51
CA PRO A 150 10.16 10.73 -10.42
C PRO A 150 9.48 9.39 -10.80
N TRP A 151 8.35 9.51 -11.49
CA TRP A 151 7.52 8.37 -11.90
C TRP A 151 8.31 7.29 -12.63
N LYS A 152 9.18 7.71 -13.56
CA LYS A 152 9.96 6.77 -14.36
C LYS A 152 10.92 5.96 -13.50
N GLU A 153 11.63 6.62 -12.58
CA GLU A 153 12.62 5.99 -11.70
C GLU A 153 12.00 4.91 -10.81
N PHE A 154 10.78 5.16 -10.32
CA PHE A 154 10.03 4.16 -9.56
C PHE A 154 9.47 3.07 -10.46
N LEU A 155 8.73 3.45 -11.51
CA LEU A 155 8.04 2.50 -12.39
C LEU A 155 9.00 1.57 -13.15
N ASP A 156 10.23 2.00 -13.45
CA ASP A 156 11.25 1.14 -14.07
C ASP A 156 11.62 -0.09 -13.21
N LYS A 157 11.47 0.01 -11.88
CA LYS A 157 11.97 -0.98 -10.93
C LYS A 157 10.89 -1.74 -10.16
N VAL A 158 9.62 -1.39 -10.33
CA VAL A 158 8.50 -2.10 -9.70
C VAL A 158 7.75 -2.97 -10.70
N ASP A 159 6.96 -3.92 -10.18
CA ASP A 159 6.16 -4.85 -10.97
C ASP A 159 4.70 -4.39 -11.09
N TYR A 160 4.21 -3.63 -10.09
CA TYR A 160 2.84 -3.12 -10.00
C TYR A 160 2.81 -1.64 -9.64
N ASN A 161 1.65 -1.02 -9.91
CA ASN A 161 1.35 0.33 -9.47
C ASN A 161 0.06 0.31 -8.63
N MET A 162 0.15 0.82 -7.38
CA MET A 162 -0.94 0.86 -6.41
C MET A 162 -1.37 2.30 -6.11
N PRO A 163 -1.98 3.03 -7.08
CA PRO A 163 -2.35 4.42 -6.89
C PRO A 163 -3.42 4.58 -5.80
N GLN A 164 -3.29 5.64 -5.01
CA GLN A 164 -4.22 6.04 -3.94
C GLN A 164 -5.46 6.74 -4.55
N VAL A 165 -6.44 5.95 -4.97
CA VAL A 165 -7.67 6.45 -5.62
C VAL A 165 -8.67 6.91 -4.56
N TYR A 166 -8.30 7.94 -3.80
CA TYR A 166 -9.15 8.50 -2.76
C TYR A 166 -10.08 9.56 -3.35
N TRP A 167 -11.39 9.32 -3.24
CA TRP A 167 -12.44 10.24 -3.68
C TRP A 167 -12.94 11.15 -2.54
N GLU A 168 -12.02 11.62 -1.72
CA GLU A 168 -12.31 12.52 -0.60
C GLU A 168 -13.15 13.73 -1.00
N LYS A 169 -14.06 14.12 -0.12
CA LYS A 169 -15.02 15.22 -0.29
C LYS A 169 -16.00 15.05 -1.47
N ALA A 170 -16.02 13.85 -2.07
CA ALA A 170 -16.93 13.47 -3.15
C ALA A 170 -17.44 12.04 -2.93
N HIS A 171 -18.38 11.62 -3.75
CA HIS A 171 -18.89 10.24 -3.83
C HIS A 171 -18.85 9.79 -5.28
N ASN A 172 -17.65 9.80 -5.89
CA ASN A 172 -17.46 9.57 -7.32
C ASN A 172 -16.30 8.60 -7.64
N PRO A 173 -16.29 7.38 -7.07
CA PRO A 173 -15.19 6.42 -7.25
C PRO A 173 -14.97 6.02 -8.72
N GLU A 174 -16.05 5.84 -9.50
CA GLU A 174 -15.95 5.40 -10.90
C GLU A 174 -15.15 6.38 -11.78
N PRO A 175 -15.50 7.66 -11.92
CA PRO A 175 -14.73 8.59 -12.75
C PRO A 175 -13.30 8.78 -12.24
N GLN A 176 -13.06 8.73 -10.92
CA GLN A 176 -11.71 8.80 -10.36
C GLN A 176 -10.87 7.60 -10.79
N LEU A 177 -11.38 6.38 -10.64
CA LEU A 177 -10.66 5.16 -11.02
C LEU A 177 -10.40 5.09 -12.53
N ARG A 178 -11.42 5.39 -13.36
CA ARG A 178 -11.26 5.38 -14.81
C ARG A 178 -10.18 6.36 -15.28
N ARG A 179 -10.17 7.57 -14.71
CA ARG A 179 -9.14 8.57 -15.02
C ARG A 179 -7.76 8.10 -14.57
N THR A 180 -7.66 7.56 -13.36
CA THR A 180 -6.40 7.01 -12.83
C THR A 180 -5.81 5.97 -13.79
N VAL A 181 -6.61 4.97 -14.17
CA VAL A 181 -6.15 3.90 -15.07
C VAL A 181 -5.69 4.48 -16.39
N LYS A 182 -6.52 5.35 -17.03
CA LYS A 182 -6.17 6.00 -18.31
C LYS A 182 -4.85 6.79 -18.25
N GLU A 183 -4.60 7.52 -17.17
CA GLU A 183 -3.35 8.30 -17.05
C GLU A 183 -2.12 7.40 -16.83
N PHE A 184 -2.28 6.28 -16.11
CA PHE A 184 -1.17 5.34 -15.92
C PHE A 184 -0.93 4.46 -17.16
N GLU A 185 -1.94 4.13 -17.94
CA GLU A 185 -1.77 3.46 -19.25
C GLU A 185 -0.91 4.26 -20.22
N ALA A 186 -0.92 5.59 -20.09
CA ALA A 186 -0.08 6.49 -20.88
C ALA A 186 1.36 6.62 -20.35
N LYS A 187 1.71 6.01 -19.20
CA LYS A 187 3.07 6.06 -18.65
C LYS A 187 3.97 4.99 -19.27
N THR A 188 5.24 5.34 -19.38
CA THR A 188 6.30 4.41 -19.84
C THR A 188 7.39 4.35 -18.77
N PRO A 189 7.68 3.14 -18.23
CA PRO A 189 6.98 1.89 -18.52
C PRO A 189 5.59 1.82 -17.86
N PHE A 190 4.65 1.15 -18.51
CA PHE A 190 3.37 0.79 -17.91
C PHE A 190 3.57 -0.30 -16.85
N ARG A 191 2.83 -0.21 -15.73
CA ARG A 191 2.74 -1.26 -14.72
C ARG A 191 1.28 -1.58 -14.43
N PRO A 192 0.90 -2.86 -14.29
CA PRO A 192 -0.46 -3.24 -13.94
C PRO A 192 -0.96 -2.47 -12.71
N VAL A 193 -2.15 -1.92 -12.82
CA VAL A 193 -2.75 -1.07 -11.77
C VAL A 193 -3.52 -1.92 -10.80
N ILE A 194 -3.23 -1.75 -9.51
CA ILE A 194 -3.94 -2.32 -8.36
C ILE A 194 -4.37 -1.14 -7.48
N PRO A 195 -5.55 -0.54 -7.70
CA PRO A 195 -5.92 0.72 -7.04
C PRO A 195 -6.22 0.52 -5.56
N THR A 196 -5.92 1.54 -4.76
CA THR A 196 -6.28 1.60 -3.34
C THR A 196 -7.40 2.62 -3.15
N GLY A 197 -8.57 2.16 -2.69
CA GLY A 197 -9.70 3.00 -2.28
C GLY A 197 -9.60 3.42 -0.81
N PRO A 198 -10.31 4.49 -0.40
CA PRO A 198 -10.33 4.95 0.98
C PRO A 198 -11.26 4.07 1.82
N ALA A 199 -10.86 3.80 3.06
CA ALA A 199 -11.68 3.18 4.10
C ALA A 199 -11.46 3.91 5.45
N TYR A 200 -11.43 5.23 5.40
CA TYR A 200 -11.20 6.11 6.55
C TYR A 200 -12.12 7.34 6.48
N ARG A 201 -12.18 8.10 7.58
CA ARG A 201 -12.86 9.40 7.64
C ARG A 201 -11.88 10.55 7.43
N ALA A 202 -12.33 11.55 6.67
CA ALA A 202 -11.65 12.84 6.54
C ALA A 202 -12.63 13.96 6.98
N GLY A 203 -12.57 14.33 8.25
CA GLY A 203 -13.55 15.22 8.88
C GLY A 203 -14.94 14.59 8.93
N SER A 204 -15.94 15.28 8.35
CA SER A 204 -17.31 14.76 8.23
C SER A 204 -17.51 13.79 7.06
N TRP A 205 -16.55 13.73 6.12
CA TRP A 205 -16.63 12.85 4.97
C TRP A 205 -16.13 11.44 5.32
N GLY A 206 -16.74 10.44 4.71
CA GLY A 206 -16.26 9.07 4.67
C GLY A 206 -16.90 8.35 3.48
N PRO A 207 -16.26 7.32 2.94
CA PRO A 207 -16.83 6.54 1.86
C PRO A 207 -18.10 5.79 2.34
N SER A 208 -19.10 5.69 1.48
CA SER A 208 -20.26 4.85 1.73
C SER A 208 -20.00 3.41 1.25
N THR A 209 -20.86 2.48 1.68
CA THR A 209 -20.86 1.10 1.16
C THR A 209 -21.08 1.09 -0.35
N ASP A 210 -21.98 1.96 -0.86
CA ASP A 210 -22.25 2.07 -2.29
C ASP A 210 -21.02 2.57 -3.07
N ASP A 211 -20.28 3.56 -2.53
CA ASP A 211 -19.02 4.01 -3.16
C ASP A 211 -18.02 2.85 -3.28
N THR A 212 -17.89 2.07 -2.22
CA THR A 212 -16.97 0.92 -2.19
C THR A 212 -17.39 -0.14 -3.21
N GLN A 213 -18.68 -0.43 -3.31
CA GLN A 213 -19.21 -1.37 -4.31
C GLN A 213 -18.97 -0.86 -5.73
N VAL A 214 -19.29 0.42 -6.01
CA VAL A 214 -19.03 1.04 -7.31
C VAL A 214 -17.55 1.02 -7.68
N PHE A 215 -16.65 1.24 -6.69
CA PHE A 215 -15.20 1.13 -6.91
C PHE A 215 -14.79 -0.28 -7.33
N CYS A 216 -15.24 -1.31 -6.62
CA CYS A 216 -14.96 -2.71 -6.93
C CYS A 216 -15.51 -3.12 -8.30
N ASP A 217 -16.76 -2.75 -8.61
CA ASP A 217 -17.41 -3.07 -9.88
C ASP A 217 -16.72 -2.37 -11.06
N THR A 218 -16.27 -1.13 -10.85
CA THR A 218 -15.51 -0.40 -11.85
C THR A 218 -14.16 -1.06 -12.11
N ALA A 219 -13.46 -1.50 -11.05
CA ALA A 219 -12.20 -2.23 -11.19
C ALA A 219 -12.38 -3.53 -12.01
N LYS A 220 -13.44 -4.30 -11.71
CA LYS A 220 -13.79 -5.52 -12.49
C LYS A 220 -14.09 -5.18 -13.95
N LYS A 221 -14.90 -4.15 -14.23
CA LYS A 221 -15.21 -3.70 -15.61
C LYS A 221 -13.98 -3.24 -16.39
N LEU A 222 -12.97 -2.73 -15.70
CA LEU A 222 -11.67 -2.35 -16.29
C LEU A 222 -10.70 -3.54 -16.42
N GLY A 223 -11.08 -4.75 -15.99
CA GLY A 223 -10.23 -5.94 -16.03
C GLY A 223 -9.06 -5.93 -15.05
N LEU A 224 -9.12 -5.09 -14.01
CA LEU A 224 -8.11 -5.04 -12.98
C LEU A 224 -8.15 -6.32 -12.14
N LYS A 225 -6.98 -6.83 -11.75
CA LYS A 225 -6.86 -8.12 -11.07
C LYS A 225 -7.09 -8.05 -9.57
N ALA A 226 -6.85 -6.89 -8.98
CA ALA A 226 -7.00 -6.67 -7.54
C ALA A 226 -7.40 -5.23 -7.22
N VAL A 227 -7.92 -5.03 -6.02
CA VAL A 227 -8.19 -3.74 -5.39
C VAL A 227 -7.74 -3.77 -3.94
N ASN A 228 -7.38 -2.62 -3.39
CA ASN A 228 -6.99 -2.47 -2.00
C ASN A 228 -7.82 -1.40 -1.31
N PHE A 229 -7.83 -1.42 0.04
CA PHE A 229 -8.47 -0.41 0.86
C PHE A 229 -7.53 0.07 1.98
N PHE A 230 -7.45 1.38 2.17
CA PHE A 230 -6.68 2.02 3.22
C PHE A 230 -7.64 2.66 4.23
N SER A 231 -7.65 2.33 5.52
CA SER A 231 -6.88 1.31 6.21
C SER A 231 -7.75 0.56 7.24
N CYS A 232 -7.29 -0.62 7.72
CA CYS A 232 -7.96 -1.45 8.72
C CYS A 232 -8.22 -0.72 10.02
N ASP A 233 -7.16 -0.17 10.58
CA ASP A 233 -7.18 0.55 11.84
C ASP A 233 -8.16 1.74 11.82
N GLU A 234 -8.21 2.45 10.70
CA GLU A 234 -9.16 3.57 10.52
C GLU A 234 -10.58 3.07 10.24
N CYS A 235 -10.74 2.06 9.37
CA CYS A 235 -12.04 1.52 9.00
C CYS A 235 -12.76 0.89 10.19
N LYS A 236 -12.08 0.06 10.97
CA LYS A 236 -12.66 -0.59 12.16
C LYS A 236 -13.05 0.39 13.24
N ARG A 237 -12.26 1.45 13.42
CA ARG A 237 -12.56 2.51 14.37
C ARG A 237 -13.75 3.38 13.92
N ASP A 238 -13.70 3.89 12.69
CA ASP A 238 -14.56 4.97 12.24
C ASP A 238 -15.68 4.51 11.28
N LEU A 239 -15.48 3.42 10.54
CA LEU A 239 -16.37 2.94 9.48
C LEU A 239 -16.52 1.40 9.49
N PRO A 240 -16.97 0.79 10.59
CA PRO A 240 -17.03 -0.67 10.70
C PRO A 240 -17.92 -1.34 9.63
N LYS A 241 -18.99 -0.67 9.17
CA LYS A 241 -19.90 -1.20 8.14
C LYS A 241 -19.26 -1.35 6.75
N ILE A 242 -18.19 -0.64 6.44
CA ILE A 242 -17.46 -0.79 5.17
C ILE A 242 -16.52 -2.01 5.23
N TRP A 243 -16.08 -2.36 6.41
CA TRP A 243 -15.27 -3.54 6.63
C TRP A 243 -16.05 -4.83 6.37
N ASP A 244 -17.26 -4.93 6.91
CA ASP A 244 -18.14 -6.09 6.81
C ASP A 244 -18.76 -6.21 5.40
#